data_ca60a3f9dd2e325335714627353a82e4
#
_entry.id   ca60a3f9dd2e325335714627353a82e4
#
_cell.length_a   1.000
_cell.length_b   1.000
_cell.length_c   1.000
_cell.angle_alpha   90.00
_cell.angle_beta   90.00
_cell.angle_gamma   90.00
#
_symmetry.space_group_name_H-M   'P 1'
#
loop_
_entity.id
_entity.type
_entity.pdbx_description
1 polymer ?
#
loop_
_entity_poly.entity_id
_entity_poly.type
_entity_poly.pdbx_seq_one_letter_code
_entity_poly.pdbx_strand_id
1 'polypeptide(L)'
;MFNYGNIQLKVCGITDQKSLEVIQKYSVSRVGLVSDYLYGPNTLSTKEIQELTIASYNLKLNPILLIGNIQMQEVISIVNDVAIKEVCISNQYKNEEIELLNNKTDAKISISVNYENFDYNFFEEILNNISSFYYDLIIYIKDTIEKKSLVE
;
A
#
# COMPACT_ATOMS: atom_id res chain seq x y z
N MET A 1 -26.32 15.19 -10.47
CA MET A 1 -26.09 13.75 -10.65
C MET A 1 -24.60 13.54 -10.45
N PHE A 2 -24.20 13.06 -9.27
CA PHE A 2 -22.78 12.80 -9.01
C PHE A 2 -22.38 11.56 -9.79
N ASN A 3 -21.48 11.73 -10.75
CA ASN A 3 -20.89 10.63 -11.48
C ASN A 3 -19.86 9.99 -10.53
N TYR A 4 -20.24 8.95 -9.82
CA TYR A 4 -19.30 8.13 -9.04
C TYR A 4 -18.43 7.39 -10.05
N GLY A 5 -17.37 8.05 -10.50
CA GLY A 5 -16.34 7.40 -11.29
C GLY A 5 -15.91 6.10 -10.61
N ASN A 6 -15.38 5.16 -11.33
CA ASN A 6 -15.04 3.81 -10.90
C ASN A 6 -14.35 3.80 -9.53
N ILE A 7 -15.10 3.54 -8.47
CA ILE A 7 -14.55 3.37 -7.13
C ILE A 7 -13.77 2.06 -7.14
N GLN A 8 -12.47 2.15 -6.92
CA GLN A 8 -11.63 0.98 -6.73
C GLN A 8 -11.55 0.67 -5.23
N LEU A 9 -11.93 -0.54 -4.87
CA LEU A 9 -11.83 -1.02 -3.50
C LEU A 9 -10.51 -1.79 -3.31
N LYS A 10 -9.83 -1.50 -2.20
CA LYS A 10 -8.68 -2.25 -1.71
C LYS A 10 -8.97 -2.80 -0.33
N VAL A 11 -8.70 -4.07 -0.10
CA VAL A 11 -8.77 -4.71 1.22
C VAL A 11 -7.37 -5.04 1.69
N CYS A 12 -6.98 -4.53 2.84
CA CYS A 12 -5.65 -4.73 3.44
C CYS A 12 -5.70 -5.73 4.60
N GLY A 13 -4.52 -6.26 4.97
CA GLY A 13 -4.37 -7.18 6.09
C GLY A 13 -4.81 -8.62 5.77
N ILE A 14 -4.63 -9.04 4.55
CA ILE A 14 -4.89 -10.40 4.10
C ILE A 14 -3.74 -11.31 4.58
N THR A 15 -4.09 -12.39 5.27
CA THR A 15 -3.12 -13.32 5.86
C THR A 15 -3.25 -14.75 5.37
N ASP A 16 -4.24 -15.05 4.53
CA ASP A 16 -4.48 -16.41 4.04
C ASP A 16 -5.17 -16.44 2.67
N GLN A 17 -5.00 -17.55 1.96
CA GLN A 17 -5.56 -17.73 0.63
C GLN A 17 -7.10 -17.77 0.62
N LYS A 18 -7.74 -18.26 1.67
CA LYS A 18 -9.19 -18.33 1.75
C LYS A 18 -9.81 -16.94 1.76
N SER A 19 -9.16 -16.00 2.41
CA SER A 19 -9.55 -14.58 2.38
C SER A 19 -9.46 -13.99 0.98
N LEU A 20 -8.43 -14.34 0.19
CA LEU A 20 -8.32 -13.93 -1.21
C LEU A 20 -9.48 -14.47 -2.06
N GLU A 21 -9.86 -15.74 -1.87
CA GLU A 21 -10.98 -16.37 -2.58
C GLU A 21 -12.33 -15.70 -2.24
N VAL A 22 -12.50 -15.28 -0.99
CA VAL A 22 -13.69 -14.51 -0.58
C VAL A 22 -13.71 -13.16 -1.26
N ILE A 23 -12.60 -12.42 -1.22
CA ILE A 23 -12.47 -11.08 -1.82
C ILE A 23 -12.77 -11.11 -3.33
N GLN A 24 -12.26 -12.12 -4.03
CA GLN A 24 -12.52 -12.30 -5.46
C GLN A 24 -14.01 -12.35 -5.79
N LYS A 25 -14.82 -13.01 -4.94
CA LYS A 25 -16.28 -13.14 -5.15
C LYS A 25 -17.03 -11.81 -5.06
N TYR A 26 -16.44 -10.81 -4.38
CA TYR A 26 -17.05 -9.48 -4.21
C TYR A 26 -16.53 -8.44 -5.20
N SER A 27 -15.87 -8.86 -6.27
CA SER A 27 -15.34 -7.98 -7.32
C SER A 27 -14.35 -6.92 -6.80
N VAL A 28 -13.73 -7.14 -5.66
CA VAL A 28 -12.60 -6.34 -5.19
C VAL A 28 -11.37 -6.79 -5.96
N SER A 29 -10.66 -5.85 -6.56
CA SER A 29 -9.52 -6.17 -7.42
C SER A 29 -8.17 -5.97 -6.76
N ARG A 30 -8.09 -5.21 -5.67
CA ARG A 30 -6.82 -4.83 -5.01
C ARG A 30 -6.77 -5.37 -3.59
N VAL A 31 -5.66 -6.00 -3.23
CA VAL A 31 -5.43 -6.58 -1.90
C VAL A 31 -4.11 -6.11 -1.33
N GLY A 32 -4.11 -5.69 -0.06
CA GLY A 32 -2.92 -5.23 0.65
C GLY A 32 -2.32 -6.35 1.49
N LEU A 33 -1.07 -6.69 1.21
CA LEU A 33 -0.24 -7.61 1.99
C LEU A 33 0.68 -6.78 2.89
N VAL A 34 0.54 -6.91 4.18
CA VAL A 34 1.22 -6.07 5.17
C VAL A 34 2.49 -6.78 5.64
N SER A 35 3.64 -6.19 5.38
CA SER A 35 4.93 -6.71 5.84
C SER A 35 5.05 -6.65 7.36
N ASP A 36 5.76 -7.61 7.96
CA ASP A 36 6.13 -7.65 9.37
C ASP A 36 7.08 -6.49 9.80
N TYR A 37 7.63 -5.75 8.84
CA TYR A 37 8.30 -4.46 9.11
C TYR A 37 7.34 -3.32 9.47
N LEU A 38 6.02 -3.52 9.29
CA LEU A 38 4.99 -2.65 9.82
C LEU A 38 4.47 -3.21 11.15
N TYR A 39 4.55 -2.41 12.20
CA TYR A 39 3.99 -2.79 13.49
C TYR A 39 2.46 -2.79 13.42
N GLY A 40 1.84 -3.93 13.67
CA GLY A 40 0.38 -4.03 13.66
C GLY A 40 -0.13 -5.46 13.55
N PRO A 41 -1.44 -5.65 13.57
CA PRO A 41 -2.07 -6.94 13.33
C PRO A 41 -1.98 -7.32 11.85
N ASN A 42 -2.07 -8.62 11.58
CA ASN A 42 -2.13 -9.17 10.22
C ASN A 42 -0.88 -8.89 9.36
N THR A 43 0.29 -8.88 9.98
CA THR A 43 1.55 -8.77 9.27
C THR A 43 2.04 -10.14 8.81
N LEU A 44 2.86 -10.13 7.75
CA LEU A 44 3.34 -11.30 7.02
C LEU A 44 4.86 -11.25 6.89
N SER A 45 5.50 -12.38 7.04
CA SER A 45 6.90 -12.55 6.64
C SER A 45 7.07 -12.46 5.12
N THR A 46 8.27 -12.21 4.64
CA THR A 46 8.58 -12.15 3.20
C THR A 46 8.14 -13.42 2.47
N LYS A 47 8.30 -14.60 3.09
CA LYS A 47 7.87 -15.86 2.50
C LYS A 47 6.34 -15.94 2.34
N GLU A 48 5.58 -15.55 3.35
CA GLU A 48 4.12 -15.52 3.28
C GLU A 48 3.62 -14.50 2.25
N ILE A 49 4.28 -13.35 2.16
CA ILE A 49 3.99 -12.35 1.13
C ILE A 49 4.20 -12.95 -0.27
N GLN A 50 5.30 -13.67 -0.49
CA GLN A 50 5.57 -14.33 -1.76
C GLN A 50 4.48 -15.35 -2.13
N GLU A 51 4.10 -16.22 -1.19
CA GLU A 51 3.05 -17.23 -1.38
C GLU A 51 1.70 -16.57 -1.72
N LEU A 52 1.31 -15.53 -0.96
CA LEU A 52 0.04 -14.81 -1.18
C LEU A 52 0.07 -13.93 -2.43
N THR A 53 1.23 -13.41 -2.83
CA THR A 53 1.41 -12.70 -4.10
C THR A 53 1.09 -13.62 -5.28
N ILE A 54 1.66 -14.82 -5.29
CA ILE A 54 1.39 -15.83 -6.33
C ILE A 54 -0.10 -16.22 -6.32
N ALA A 55 -0.66 -16.50 -5.15
CA ALA A 55 -2.08 -16.84 -5.02
C ALA A 55 -3.00 -15.71 -5.51
N SER A 56 -2.66 -14.46 -5.21
CA SER A 56 -3.41 -13.29 -5.67
C SER A 56 -3.42 -13.20 -7.20
N TYR A 57 -2.27 -13.32 -7.85
CA TYR A 57 -2.20 -13.28 -9.32
C TYR A 57 -3.00 -14.42 -9.96
N ASN A 58 -2.96 -15.63 -9.40
CA ASN A 58 -3.75 -16.77 -9.87
C ASN A 58 -5.26 -16.50 -9.81
N LEU A 59 -5.69 -15.72 -8.82
CA LEU A 59 -7.08 -15.26 -8.64
C LEU A 59 -7.42 -13.99 -9.41
N LYS A 60 -6.49 -13.45 -10.22
CA LYS A 60 -6.61 -12.18 -10.96
C LYS A 60 -6.83 -10.96 -10.04
N LEU A 61 -6.28 -11.03 -8.84
CA LEU A 61 -6.22 -9.91 -7.91
C LEU A 61 -4.88 -9.18 -8.08
N ASN A 62 -4.86 -7.88 -7.76
CA ASN A 62 -3.65 -7.06 -7.74
C ASN A 62 -3.12 -6.93 -6.31
N PRO A 63 -2.10 -7.70 -5.91
CA PRO A 63 -1.48 -7.55 -4.60
C PRO A 63 -0.62 -6.28 -4.55
N ILE A 64 -0.70 -5.61 -3.43
CA ILE A 64 0.08 -4.42 -3.09
C ILE A 64 0.85 -4.72 -1.82
N LEU A 65 2.16 -4.59 -1.86
CA LEU A 65 3.00 -4.72 -0.67
C LEU A 65 2.92 -3.42 0.14
N LEU A 66 2.49 -3.51 1.39
CA LEU A 66 2.60 -2.43 2.35
C LEU A 66 3.83 -2.69 3.22
N ILE A 67 4.84 -1.83 3.11
CA ILE A 67 6.12 -2.01 3.79
C ILE A 67 6.41 -0.83 4.71
N GLY A 68 7.01 -1.13 5.86
CA GLY A 68 7.39 -0.13 6.85
C GLY A 68 8.65 0.65 6.45
N ASN A 69 9.08 1.54 7.35
CA ASN A 69 10.27 2.35 7.15
C ASN A 69 11.53 1.53 7.48
N ILE A 70 12.10 0.88 6.48
CA ILE A 70 13.37 0.13 6.52
C ILE A 70 14.34 0.73 5.51
N GLN A 71 15.56 0.22 5.43
CA GLN A 71 16.52 0.71 4.43
C GLN A 71 16.01 0.43 3.01
N MET A 72 16.16 1.40 2.11
CA MET A 72 15.64 1.29 0.75
C MET A 72 16.19 0.09 -0.03
N GLN A 73 17.44 -0.28 0.20
CA GLN A 73 18.04 -1.48 -0.41
C GLN A 73 17.31 -2.76 -0.01
N GLU A 74 16.81 -2.81 1.23
CA GLU A 74 16.04 -3.94 1.74
C GLU A 74 14.63 -3.95 1.12
N VAL A 75 13.99 -2.78 0.98
CA VAL A 75 12.72 -2.65 0.22
C VAL A 75 12.88 -3.20 -1.19
N ILE A 76 13.94 -2.79 -1.90
CA ILE A 76 14.23 -3.25 -3.28
C ILE A 76 14.41 -4.76 -3.32
N SER A 77 15.16 -5.34 -2.36
CA SER A 77 15.36 -6.78 -2.29
C SER A 77 14.04 -7.51 -2.12
N ILE A 78 13.21 -7.10 -1.15
CA ILE A 78 11.92 -7.74 -0.88
C ILE A 78 10.99 -7.64 -2.10
N VAL A 79 10.87 -6.46 -2.71
CA VAL A 79 10.01 -6.26 -3.88
C VAL A 79 10.40 -7.20 -5.03
N ASN A 80 11.70 -7.36 -5.29
CA ASN A 80 12.21 -8.26 -6.32
C ASN A 80 12.02 -9.73 -5.94
N ASP A 81 12.29 -10.10 -4.68
CA ASP A 81 12.20 -11.49 -4.20
C ASP A 81 10.76 -12.02 -4.25
N VAL A 82 9.78 -11.16 -3.91
CA VAL A 82 8.36 -11.54 -3.95
C VAL A 82 7.72 -11.32 -5.32
N ALA A 83 8.45 -10.70 -6.26
CA ALA A 83 7.98 -10.40 -7.61
C ALA A 83 6.63 -9.63 -7.65
N ILE A 84 6.41 -8.76 -6.68
CA ILE A 84 5.19 -7.95 -6.58
C ILE A 84 5.30 -6.73 -7.51
N LYS A 85 4.18 -6.36 -8.12
CA LYS A 85 4.14 -5.27 -9.12
C LYS A 85 3.62 -3.96 -8.58
N GLU A 86 3.29 -3.89 -7.31
CA GLU A 86 2.87 -2.65 -6.66
C GLU A 86 3.35 -2.63 -5.22
N VAL A 87 3.99 -1.55 -4.79
CA VAL A 87 4.47 -1.33 -3.43
C VAL A 87 3.96 -0.01 -2.90
N CYS A 88 3.51 -0.02 -1.66
CA CYS A 88 3.10 1.18 -0.93
C CYS A 88 4.14 1.44 0.17
N ILE A 89 4.85 2.54 0.04
CA ILE A 89 5.86 3.01 0.98
C ILE A 89 5.36 4.20 1.80
N SER A 90 5.98 4.48 2.93
CA SER A 90 5.68 5.68 3.72
C SER A 90 6.33 6.92 3.10
N ASN A 91 5.83 8.09 3.46
CA ASN A 91 6.37 9.39 3.05
C ASN A 91 7.70 9.78 3.74
N GLN A 92 8.37 8.86 4.42
CA GLN A 92 9.62 9.15 5.15
C GLN A 92 10.87 8.98 4.27
N TYR A 93 10.73 8.38 3.09
CA TYR A 93 11.82 8.21 2.15
C TYR A 93 12.10 9.49 1.37
N LYS A 94 13.38 9.75 1.11
CA LYS A 94 13.82 10.87 0.27
C LYS A 94 13.58 10.58 -1.21
N ASN A 95 13.50 11.63 -2.00
CA ASN A 95 13.28 11.50 -3.46
C ASN A 95 14.32 10.61 -4.14
N GLU A 96 15.60 10.70 -3.74
CA GLU A 96 16.67 9.89 -4.31
C GLU A 96 16.51 8.39 -4.00
N GLU A 97 15.95 8.07 -2.83
CA GLU A 97 15.67 6.69 -2.44
C GLU A 97 14.49 6.13 -3.24
N ILE A 98 13.47 6.93 -3.48
CA ILE A 98 12.31 6.55 -4.28
C ILE A 98 12.70 6.38 -5.75
N GLU A 99 13.54 7.26 -6.27
CA GLU A 99 14.12 7.12 -7.61
C GLU A 99 14.94 5.83 -7.73
N LEU A 100 15.70 5.50 -6.69
CA LEU A 100 16.45 4.25 -6.65
C LEU A 100 15.52 3.02 -6.71
N LEU A 101 14.42 3.02 -5.95
CA LEU A 101 13.40 1.97 -5.99
C LEU A 101 12.80 1.83 -7.40
N ASN A 102 12.41 2.95 -8.00
CA ASN A 102 11.85 2.98 -9.35
C ASN A 102 12.81 2.44 -10.42
N ASN A 103 14.10 2.75 -10.27
CA ASN A 103 15.13 2.31 -11.23
C ASN A 103 15.55 0.84 -11.03
N LYS A 104 15.30 0.25 -9.87
CA LYS A 104 15.75 -1.10 -9.49
C LYS A 104 14.64 -2.14 -9.43
N THR A 105 13.39 -1.72 -9.62
CA THR A 105 12.23 -2.62 -9.63
C THR A 105 11.27 -2.24 -10.77
N ASP A 106 10.44 -3.19 -11.18
CA ASP A 106 9.33 -2.93 -12.12
C ASP A 106 8.01 -2.63 -11.38
N ALA A 107 8.08 -2.40 -10.08
CA ALA A 107 6.89 -2.17 -9.26
C ALA A 107 6.41 -0.73 -9.38
N LYS A 108 5.10 -0.56 -9.48
CA LYS A 108 4.44 0.73 -9.30
C LYS A 108 4.56 1.17 -7.85
N ILE A 109 4.88 2.44 -7.64
CA ILE A 109 5.09 2.99 -6.30
C ILE A 109 3.88 3.82 -5.91
N SER A 110 3.27 3.49 -4.76
CA SER A 110 2.29 4.33 -4.08
C SER A 110 2.92 4.91 -2.81
N ILE A 111 2.55 6.12 -2.46
CA ILE A 111 2.96 6.72 -1.18
C ILE A 111 1.79 6.78 -0.23
N SER A 112 2.03 6.37 1.02
CA SER A 112 1.11 6.59 2.11
C SER A 112 1.53 7.77 2.96
N VAL A 113 0.61 8.70 3.19
CA VAL A 113 0.81 9.89 4.02
C VAL A 113 -0.16 9.83 5.20
N ASN A 114 0.37 9.98 6.42
CA ASN A 114 -0.48 10.12 7.59
C ASN A 114 -0.89 11.58 7.73
N TYR A 115 -2.19 11.84 7.73
CA TYR A 115 -2.74 13.20 7.86
C TYR A 115 -2.32 13.93 9.16
N GLU A 116 -2.09 13.20 10.25
CA GLU A 116 -1.63 13.80 11.52
C GLU A 116 -0.25 14.47 11.42
N ASN A 117 0.56 14.04 10.46
CA ASN A 117 1.91 14.58 10.18
C ASN A 117 1.95 15.33 8.84
N PHE A 118 0.81 15.87 8.41
CA PHE A 118 0.67 16.51 7.12
C PHE A 118 1.42 17.85 7.12
N ASP A 119 2.55 17.91 6.40
CA ASP A 119 3.24 19.14 6.07
C ASP A 119 2.82 19.59 4.67
N TYR A 120 2.27 20.80 4.57
CA TYR A 120 1.81 21.35 3.31
C TYR A 120 2.95 21.51 2.28
N ASN A 121 4.13 21.92 2.72
CA ASN A 121 5.29 22.08 1.85
C ASN A 121 5.76 20.72 1.28
N PHE A 122 5.75 19.70 2.12
CA PHE A 122 6.02 18.32 1.71
C PHE A 122 5.00 17.80 0.70
N PHE A 123 3.73 18.15 0.89
CA PHE A 123 2.66 17.76 -0.05
C PHE A 123 2.83 18.44 -1.42
N GLU A 124 3.18 19.72 -1.46
CA GLU A 124 3.50 20.42 -2.72
C GLU A 124 4.70 19.78 -3.42
N GLU A 125 5.75 19.39 -2.66
CA GLU A 125 6.90 18.69 -3.21
C GLU A 125 6.49 17.32 -3.81
N ILE A 126 5.67 16.54 -3.09
CA ILE A 126 5.12 15.29 -3.63
C ILE A 126 4.32 15.56 -4.90
N LEU A 127 3.40 16.51 -4.91
CA LEU A 127 2.57 16.83 -6.08
C LEU A 127 3.40 17.25 -7.29
N ASN A 128 4.47 17.99 -7.08
CA ASN A 128 5.38 18.38 -8.15
C ASN A 128 6.19 17.21 -8.71
N ASN A 129 6.43 16.17 -7.90
CA ASN A 129 7.20 14.98 -8.28
C ASN A 129 6.32 13.79 -8.68
N ILE A 130 5.01 13.81 -8.34
CA ILE A 130 4.04 12.71 -8.61
C ILE A 130 4.02 12.30 -10.08
N SER A 131 4.20 13.23 -11.01
CA SER A 131 4.17 12.92 -12.44
C SER A 131 5.33 12.04 -12.89
N SER A 132 6.38 11.88 -12.09
CA SER A 132 7.60 11.19 -12.48
C SER A 132 7.70 9.76 -11.94
N PHE A 133 7.23 9.51 -10.70
CA PHE A 133 7.52 8.24 -10.00
C PHE A 133 6.31 7.59 -9.31
N TYR A 134 5.22 8.33 -9.03
CA TYR A 134 4.13 7.82 -8.22
C TYR A 134 2.88 7.53 -9.04
N TYR A 135 2.22 6.43 -8.71
CA TYR A 135 0.95 6.05 -9.32
C TYR A 135 -0.26 6.39 -8.45
N ASP A 136 -0.10 6.34 -7.12
CA ASP A 136 -1.17 6.60 -6.17
C ASP A 136 -0.65 7.34 -4.94
N LEU A 137 -1.43 8.29 -4.44
CA LEU A 137 -1.27 8.89 -3.13
C LEU A 137 -2.36 8.37 -2.20
N ILE A 138 -1.97 7.75 -1.09
CA ILE A 138 -2.89 7.24 -0.08
C ILE A 138 -2.79 8.13 1.15
N ILE A 139 -3.86 8.84 1.45
CA ILE A 139 -3.95 9.67 2.66
C ILE A 139 -4.68 8.88 3.74
N TYR A 140 -3.99 8.57 4.83
CA TYR A 140 -4.61 7.99 6.00
C TYR A 140 -5.14 9.11 6.90
N ILE A 141 -6.46 9.17 7.02
CA ILE A 141 -7.14 10.04 7.97
C ILE A 141 -7.49 9.16 9.16
N LYS A 142 -6.84 9.39 10.29
CA LYS A 142 -7.24 8.74 11.54
C LYS A 142 -8.53 9.37 11.99
N ASP A 143 -9.58 8.59 11.97
CA ASP A 143 -10.89 9.05 12.44
C ASP A 143 -10.85 9.23 13.96
N THR A 144 -10.62 10.45 14.40
CA THR A 144 -10.84 10.88 15.78
C THR A 144 -12.31 11.24 16.00
N ILE A 145 -13.23 10.42 15.49
CA ILE A 145 -14.60 10.49 15.98
C ILE A 145 -14.54 10.02 17.43
N GLU A 146 -14.31 10.95 18.35
CA GLU A 146 -14.77 10.77 19.70
C GLU A 146 -16.22 10.30 19.58
N LYS A 147 -16.47 9.07 20.03
CA LYS A 147 -17.82 8.59 20.26
C LYS A 147 -18.44 9.52 21.30
N LYS A 148 -18.93 10.66 20.87
CA LYS A 148 -19.95 11.38 21.65
C LYS A 148 -21.09 10.39 21.72
N SER A 149 -21.23 9.82 22.91
CA SER A 149 -22.33 8.97 23.29
C SER A 149 -23.64 9.61 22.80
N LEU A 150 -24.24 9.03 21.80
CA LEU A 150 -25.66 9.15 21.55
C LEU A 150 -26.36 8.39 22.71
N VAL A 151 -26.42 9.05 23.86
CA VAL A 151 -27.33 8.74 24.94
C VAL A 151 -28.05 10.03 25.18
N GLU A 152 -29.13 10.20 24.48
CA GLU A 152 -30.37 10.86 24.91
C GLU A 152 -31.53 10.27 24.11
#